data_c1d50840f79264d8e8138370e5c96040
#
_entry.id   c1d50840f79264d8e8138370e5c96040
#
_cell.length_a   1.000
_cell.length_b   1.000
_cell.length_c   1.000
_cell.angle_alpha   90.00
_cell.angle_beta   90.00
_cell.angle_gamma   90.00
#
_symmetry.space_group_name_H-M   'P 1'
#
loop_
_entity.id
_entity.type
_entity.pdbx_description
1 polymer ?
#
loop_
_entity_poly.entity_id
_entity_poly.type
_entity_poly.pdbx_seq_one_letter_code
_entity_poly.pdbx_strand_id
1 'polypeptide(L)'
;ENRANLLRMMNVKYIISAYPLSENIFKKAFETKTTRFDVPVYIYENKNVLPRFYFAKSVKSIDDDELTALDQILVPGINFRDLAFIECGNDCDQNFGGEILNFEYRDGYLRLDTENRTGGWLVFSESFDHNWKAKINNSAVPIYRANYIYQAVKVPVGKNIIEFIYKP
;
A
#
# COMPACT_ATOMS: atom_id res chain seq x y z
N GLU A 1 -13.87 -5.17 11.85
CA GLU A 1 -13.81 -4.76 10.41
C GLU A 1 -12.67 -3.80 10.15
N ASN A 2 -12.48 -2.73 10.96
CA ASN A 2 -11.40 -1.74 10.77
C ASN A 2 -10.00 -2.35 10.81
N ARG A 3 -9.72 -3.25 11.78
CA ARG A 3 -8.41 -3.92 11.88
C ARG A 3 -8.10 -4.76 10.65
N ALA A 4 -9.10 -5.38 10.04
CA ALA A 4 -8.91 -6.15 8.81
C ALA A 4 -8.55 -5.24 7.62
N ASN A 5 -9.13 -4.05 7.52
CA ASN A 5 -8.78 -3.07 6.50
C ASN A 5 -7.33 -2.57 6.63
N LEU A 6 -6.87 -2.33 7.86
CA LEU A 6 -5.47 -2.00 8.09
C LEU A 6 -4.52 -3.12 7.66
N LEU A 7 -4.83 -4.38 8.01
CA LEU A 7 -4.03 -5.53 7.58
C LEU A 7 -4.01 -5.69 6.05
N ARG A 8 -5.12 -5.33 5.35
CA ARG A 8 -5.18 -5.30 3.88
C ARG A 8 -4.24 -4.23 3.32
N MET A 9 -4.33 -3.01 3.87
CA MET A 9 -3.46 -1.89 3.52
C MET A 9 -1.99 -2.23 3.78
N MET A 10 -1.69 -2.87 4.89
CA MET A 10 -0.34 -3.30 5.28
C MET A 10 0.22 -4.48 4.48
N ASN A 11 -0.44 -4.91 3.42
CA ASN A 11 -0.04 -6.04 2.58
C ASN A 11 0.12 -7.36 3.35
N VAL A 12 -0.61 -7.53 4.48
CA VAL A 12 -0.59 -8.75 5.28
C VAL A 12 -1.46 -9.82 4.62
N LYS A 13 -0.83 -10.81 4.00
CA LYS A 13 -1.51 -11.88 3.29
C LYS A 13 -1.91 -13.04 4.20
N TYR A 14 -1.07 -13.41 5.15
CA TYR A 14 -1.33 -14.50 6.08
C TYR A 14 -1.25 -14.01 7.52
N ILE A 15 -2.12 -14.58 8.36
CA ILE A 15 -2.19 -14.30 9.79
C ILE A 15 -2.07 -15.63 10.53
N ILE A 16 -1.15 -15.71 11.48
CA ILE A 16 -1.01 -16.84 12.40
C ILE A 16 -1.65 -16.45 13.74
N SER A 17 -2.55 -17.28 14.24
CA SER A 17 -3.27 -17.01 15.50
C SER A 17 -3.37 -18.27 16.36
N ALA A 18 -3.31 -18.09 17.68
CA ALA A 18 -3.62 -19.13 18.65
C ALA A 18 -5.13 -19.25 18.92
N TYR A 19 -5.92 -18.32 18.40
CA TYR A 19 -7.37 -18.26 18.58
C TYR A 19 -8.07 -18.26 17.21
N PRO A 20 -9.30 -18.83 17.12
CA PRO A 20 -10.08 -18.74 15.90
C PRO A 20 -10.43 -17.28 15.56
N LEU A 21 -10.26 -16.90 14.29
CA LEU A 21 -10.66 -15.62 13.73
C LEU A 21 -11.95 -15.78 12.92
N SER A 22 -12.65 -14.67 12.68
CA SER A 22 -13.89 -14.67 11.90
C SER A 22 -13.64 -15.08 10.44
N GLU A 23 -14.24 -16.16 10.00
CA GLU A 23 -14.14 -16.67 8.62
C GLU A 23 -14.91 -15.83 7.60
N ASN A 24 -15.77 -14.92 8.05
CA ASN A 24 -16.38 -13.90 7.19
C ASN A 24 -15.34 -12.88 6.66
N ILE A 25 -14.25 -12.69 7.41
CA ILE A 25 -13.19 -11.71 7.09
C ILE A 25 -11.96 -12.40 6.50
N PHE A 26 -11.57 -13.54 7.10
CA PHE A 26 -10.37 -14.29 6.73
C PHE A 26 -10.75 -15.72 6.34
N LYS A 27 -10.04 -16.29 5.39
CA LYS A 27 -10.21 -17.71 5.05
C LYS A 27 -9.25 -18.54 5.88
N LYS A 28 -9.75 -19.49 6.66
CA LYS A 28 -8.90 -20.47 7.31
C LYS A 28 -8.20 -21.31 6.24
N ALA A 29 -6.86 -21.23 6.20
CA ALA A 29 -6.02 -21.94 5.26
C ALA A 29 -5.45 -23.23 5.85
N PHE A 30 -5.13 -23.21 7.14
CA PHE A 30 -4.53 -24.35 7.84
C PHE A 30 -4.83 -24.30 9.33
N GLU A 31 -4.86 -25.47 9.98
CA GLU A 31 -4.99 -25.64 11.42
C GLU A 31 -4.08 -26.76 11.88
N THR A 32 -3.36 -26.56 12.96
CA THR A 32 -2.51 -27.55 13.62
C THR A 32 -2.41 -27.26 15.11
N LYS A 33 -1.59 -28.02 15.82
CA LYS A 33 -1.25 -27.76 17.22
C LYS A 33 0.26 -27.78 17.40
N THR A 34 0.74 -26.99 18.36
CA THR A 34 2.16 -27.04 18.73
C THR A 34 2.47 -28.39 19.41
N THR A 35 3.60 -28.99 19.06
CA THR A 35 4.00 -30.31 19.59
C THR A 35 4.31 -30.31 21.08
N ARG A 36 4.73 -29.15 21.64
CA ARG A 36 5.19 -29.07 23.03
C ARG A 36 4.06 -28.76 24.03
N PHE A 37 3.08 -27.95 23.63
CA PHE A 37 2.07 -27.42 24.55
C PHE A 37 0.63 -27.71 24.12
N ASP A 38 0.42 -28.46 23.06
CA ASP A 38 -0.89 -28.77 22.46
C ASP A 38 -1.76 -27.53 22.19
N VAL A 39 -1.11 -26.38 21.99
CA VAL A 39 -1.78 -25.11 21.69
C VAL A 39 -2.20 -25.09 20.23
N PRO A 40 -3.49 -24.78 19.93
CA PRO A 40 -3.93 -24.66 18.54
C PRO A 40 -3.21 -23.53 17.83
N VAL A 41 -2.91 -23.75 16.55
CA VAL A 41 -2.33 -22.77 15.64
C VAL A 41 -3.17 -22.74 14.38
N TYR A 42 -3.73 -21.58 14.10
CA TYR A 42 -4.54 -21.32 12.92
C TYR A 42 -3.77 -20.43 11.95
N ILE A 43 -3.80 -20.75 10.68
CA ILE A 43 -3.29 -19.88 9.62
C ILE A 43 -4.47 -19.42 8.76
N TYR A 44 -4.64 -18.12 8.69
CA TYR A 44 -5.69 -17.48 7.90
C TYR A 44 -5.12 -16.72 6.72
N GLU A 45 -5.79 -16.81 5.58
CA GLU A 45 -5.50 -16.02 4.39
C GLU A 45 -6.40 -14.77 4.36
N ASN A 46 -5.80 -13.61 4.18
CA ASN A 46 -6.47 -12.35 3.91
C ASN A 46 -6.74 -12.24 2.40
N LYS A 47 -7.97 -12.53 1.98
CA LYS A 47 -8.34 -12.56 0.55
C LYS A 47 -8.30 -11.21 -0.16
N ASN A 48 -8.40 -10.12 0.60
CA ASN A 48 -8.51 -8.77 0.07
C ASN A 48 -7.26 -7.94 0.35
N VAL A 49 -6.10 -8.59 0.44
CA VAL A 49 -4.82 -7.90 0.59
C VAL A 49 -4.58 -6.97 -0.60
N LEU A 50 -4.10 -5.75 -0.34
CA LEU A 50 -3.68 -4.85 -1.40
C LEU A 50 -2.36 -5.33 -2.02
N PRO A 51 -2.14 -5.11 -3.31
CA PRO A 51 -0.84 -5.33 -3.90
C PRO A 51 0.19 -4.38 -3.27
N ARG A 52 1.47 -4.75 -3.31
CA ARG A 52 2.56 -3.95 -2.75
C ARG A 52 2.73 -2.60 -3.45
N PHE A 53 2.35 -2.50 -4.71
CA PHE A 53 2.32 -1.27 -5.48
C PHE A 53 1.07 -1.25 -6.35
N TYR A 54 0.42 -0.09 -6.44
CA TYR A 54 -0.84 0.07 -7.15
C TYR A 54 -1.12 1.54 -7.47
N PHE A 55 -1.90 1.78 -8.51
CA PHE A 55 -2.50 3.09 -8.75
C PHE A 55 -3.72 3.28 -7.86
N ALA A 56 -3.75 4.40 -7.12
CA ALA A 56 -4.93 4.79 -6.36
C ALA A 56 -6.06 5.19 -7.32
N LYS A 57 -7.30 4.80 -7.03
CA LYS A 57 -8.47 5.22 -7.80
C LYS A 57 -8.96 6.61 -7.40
N SER A 58 -8.71 7.01 -6.17
CA SER A 58 -8.97 8.34 -5.65
C SER A 58 -7.92 8.71 -4.60
N VAL A 59 -7.70 9.99 -4.42
CA VAL A 59 -6.74 10.52 -3.45
C VAL A 59 -7.44 11.54 -2.58
N LYS A 60 -7.15 11.50 -1.29
CA LYS A 60 -7.48 12.53 -0.33
C LYS A 60 -6.20 13.10 0.24
N SER A 61 -6.07 14.45 0.17
CA SER A 61 -4.99 15.13 0.87
C SER A 61 -5.17 14.98 2.38
N ILE A 62 -4.08 14.71 3.07
CA ILE A 62 -4.00 14.81 4.52
C ILE A 62 -2.89 15.78 4.88
N ASP A 63 -3.07 16.46 6.00
CA ASP A 63 -2.07 17.36 6.55
C ASP A 63 -0.94 16.57 7.23
N ASP A 64 0.23 17.21 7.41
CA ASP A 64 1.41 16.64 8.08
C ASP A 64 1.19 16.34 9.58
N ASP A 65 0.02 16.67 10.14
CA ASP A 65 -0.30 16.35 11.53
C ASP A 65 -0.62 14.89 11.69
N GLU A 66 0.29 14.15 12.32
CA GLU A 66 0.24 12.69 12.48
C GLU A 66 -1.05 12.17 13.11
N LEU A 67 -1.59 12.88 14.11
CA LEU A 67 -2.80 12.45 14.83
C LEU A 67 -4.02 12.58 13.92
N THR A 68 -4.16 13.70 13.25
CA THR A 68 -5.25 13.95 12.29
C THR A 68 -5.20 12.99 11.12
N ALA A 69 -4.00 12.69 10.61
CA ALA A 69 -3.81 11.71 9.55
C ALA A 69 -4.25 10.29 9.97
N LEU A 70 -3.85 9.87 11.16
CA LEU A 70 -4.21 8.57 11.72
C LEU A 70 -5.71 8.43 11.94
N ASP A 71 -6.35 9.45 12.51
CA ASP A 71 -7.80 9.47 12.75
C ASP A 71 -8.59 9.34 11.44
N GLN A 72 -8.15 9.97 10.37
CA GLN A 72 -8.78 9.84 9.05
C GLN A 72 -8.64 8.43 8.47
N ILE A 73 -7.50 7.79 8.65
CA ILE A 73 -7.23 6.43 8.17
C ILE A 73 -7.99 5.37 8.99
N LEU A 74 -8.22 5.63 10.27
CA LEU A 74 -8.93 4.72 11.17
C LEU A 74 -10.47 4.79 11.06
N VAL A 75 -11.02 5.66 10.21
CA VAL A 75 -12.47 5.75 9.99
C VAL A 75 -13.00 4.39 9.50
N PRO A 76 -14.11 3.88 10.10
CA PRO A 76 -14.73 2.65 9.65
C PRO A 76 -15.18 2.70 8.20
N GLY A 77 -15.00 1.59 7.49
CA GLY A 77 -15.52 1.43 6.12
C GLY A 77 -14.63 1.96 5.00
N ILE A 78 -13.46 2.54 5.30
CA ILE A 78 -12.52 2.94 4.27
C ILE A 78 -12.03 1.72 3.48
N ASN A 79 -12.13 1.83 2.15
CA ASN A 79 -11.53 0.88 1.23
C ASN A 79 -10.24 1.46 0.64
N PHE A 80 -9.10 1.08 1.17
CA PHE A 80 -7.79 1.54 0.70
C PHE A 80 -7.43 1.12 -0.73
N ARG A 81 -8.22 0.25 -1.35
CA ARG A 81 -8.08 -0.05 -2.78
C ARG A 81 -8.61 1.08 -3.65
N ASP A 82 -9.60 1.80 -3.15
CA ASP A 82 -10.29 2.86 -3.89
C ASP A 82 -9.79 4.25 -3.48
N LEU A 83 -9.35 4.43 -2.23
CA LEU A 83 -8.92 5.71 -1.69
C LEU A 83 -7.52 5.59 -1.06
N ALA A 84 -6.58 6.41 -1.52
CA ALA A 84 -5.30 6.64 -0.87
C ALA A 84 -5.28 8.01 -0.17
N PHE A 85 -4.68 8.05 1.01
CA PHE A 85 -4.41 9.29 1.74
C PHE A 85 -2.97 9.70 1.46
N ILE A 86 -2.74 10.92 0.94
CA ILE A 86 -1.40 11.36 0.54
C ILE A 86 -1.14 12.76 1.09
N GLU A 87 0.05 12.98 1.63
CA GLU A 87 0.53 14.30 2.09
C GLU A 87 1.01 15.13 0.90
N CYS A 88 0.10 15.48 0.00
CA CYS A 88 0.39 16.15 -1.26
C CYS A 88 -0.01 17.63 -1.28
N GLY A 89 -0.64 18.15 -0.22
CA GLY A 89 -1.05 19.55 -0.14
C GLY A 89 -1.86 19.99 -1.36
N ASN A 90 -1.39 21.03 -2.03
CA ASN A 90 -2.04 21.55 -3.25
C ASN A 90 -1.78 20.72 -4.51
N ASP A 91 -0.87 19.74 -4.46
CA ASP A 91 -0.52 18.88 -5.60
C ASP A 91 -1.46 17.67 -5.75
N CYS A 92 -2.43 17.56 -4.86
CA CYS A 92 -3.45 16.51 -4.87
C CYS A 92 -4.47 16.69 -5.99
N ASP A 93 -4.05 16.50 -7.23
CA ASP A 93 -5.02 16.45 -8.34
C ASP A 93 -5.84 15.17 -8.27
N GLN A 94 -7.05 15.28 -8.71
CA GLN A 94 -8.02 14.17 -8.85
C GLN A 94 -7.80 13.34 -10.13
N ASN A 95 -6.54 13.14 -10.56
CA ASN A 95 -6.24 12.33 -11.73
C ASN A 95 -6.11 10.87 -11.33
N PHE A 96 -6.87 10.01 -11.98
CA PHE A 96 -7.08 8.65 -11.54
C PHE A 96 -6.61 7.61 -12.54
N GLY A 97 -5.98 6.60 -11.98
CA GLY A 97 -5.75 5.35 -12.67
C GLY A 97 -4.38 5.26 -13.33
N GLY A 98 -4.15 4.08 -13.82
CA GLY A 98 -2.94 3.65 -14.49
C GLY A 98 -2.86 2.15 -14.45
N GLU A 99 -2.16 1.59 -15.40
CA GLU A 99 -1.90 0.17 -15.51
C GLU A 99 -0.41 -0.09 -15.30
N ILE A 100 -0.09 -1.11 -14.52
CA ILE A 100 1.26 -1.63 -14.36
C ILE A 100 1.43 -2.75 -15.37
N LEU A 101 2.29 -2.52 -16.36
CA LEU A 101 2.52 -3.46 -17.46
C LEU A 101 3.55 -4.51 -17.10
N ASN A 102 4.60 -4.09 -16.36
CA ASN A 102 5.69 -4.96 -15.94
C ASN A 102 6.35 -4.40 -14.67
N PHE A 103 7.07 -5.26 -13.92
CA PHE A 103 7.83 -4.82 -12.77
C PHE A 103 9.06 -5.69 -12.50
N GLU A 104 10.06 -5.08 -11.87
CA GLU A 104 11.17 -5.72 -11.19
C GLU A 104 11.18 -5.25 -9.74
N TYR A 105 11.15 -6.18 -8.78
CA TYR A 105 11.20 -5.87 -7.36
C TYR A 105 12.28 -6.71 -6.68
N ARG A 106 13.14 -6.04 -5.92
CA ARG A 106 14.17 -6.64 -5.05
C ARG A 106 14.45 -5.71 -3.87
N ASP A 107 15.21 -6.16 -2.90
CA ASP A 107 15.54 -5.35 -1.72
C ASP A 107 16.14 -4.00 -2.12
N GLY A 108 15.52 -2.92 -1.64
CA GLY A 108 15.95 -1.55 -1.92
C GLY A 108 15.73 -1.06 -3.35
N TYR A 109 15.00 -1.80 -4.19
CA TYR A 109 14.76 -1.42 -5.57
C TYR A 109 13.41 -1.88 -6.08
N LEU A 110 12.70 -0.95 -6.72
CA LEU A 110 11.50 -1.23 -7.49
C LEU A 110 11.58 -0.49 -8.83
N ARG A 111 11.33 -1.20 -9.93
CA ARG A 111 11.11 -0.64 -11.26
C ARG A 111 9.74 -1.07 -11.76
N LEU A 112 9.00 -0.13 -12.32
CA LEU A 112 7.68 -0.35 -12.92
C LEU A 112 7.65 0.23 -14.33
N ASP A 113 7.13 -0.54 -15.28
CA ASP A 113 6.71 -0.03 -16.58
C ASP A 113 5.19 0.17 -16.51
N THR A 114 4.72 1.39 -16.75
CA THR A 114 3.32 1.79 -16.54
C THR A 114 2.74 2.52 -17.72
N GLU A 115 1.40 2.54 -17.82
CA GLU A 115 0.68 3.33 -18.80
C GLU A 115 -0.53 4.02 -18.15
N ASN A 116 -0.64 5.34 -18.33
CA ASN A 116 -1.70 6.18 -17.77
C ASN A 116 -2.37 7.00 -18.84
N ARG A 117 -3.69 7.04 -18.85
CA ARG A 117 -4.46 7.91 -19.76
C ARG A 117 -4.67 9.32 -19.22
N THR A 118 -4.70 9.48 -17.91
CA THR A 118 -5.04 10.74 -17.22
C THR A 118 -3.97 11.23 -16.25
N GLY A 119 -2.87 10.48 -16.09
CA GLY A 119 -1.99 10.62 -14.95
C GLY A 119 -2.54 9.89 -13.72
N GLY A 120 -1.84 9.94 -12.60
CA GLY A 120 -2.32 9.29 -11.38
C GLY A 120 -1.29 9.22 -10.26
N TRP A 121 -1.71 8.65 -9.15
CA TRP A 121 -0.86 8.42 -8.00
C TRP A 121 -0.55 6.94 -7.85
N LEU A 122 0.73 6.60 -7.94
CA LEU A 122 1.23 5.26 -7.64
C LEU A 122 1.60 5.20 -6.17
N VAL A 123 0.96 4.30 -5.44
CA VAL A 123 1.31 3.97 -4.04
C VAL A 123 2.23 2.77 -4.04
N PHE A 124 3.30 2.85 -3.26
CA PHE A 124 4.21 1.76 -2.97
C PHE A 124 4.18 1.47 -1.47
N SER A 125 3.65 0.29 -1.09
CA SER A 125 3.49 -0.16 0.30
C SER A 125 4.84 -0.59 0.91
N GLU A 126 5.80 0.34 0.86
CA GLU A 126 7.09 0.26 1.54
C GLU A 126 7.19 1.45 2.48
N SER A 127 7.82 1.28 3.65
CA SER A 127 7.90 2.32 4.66
C SER A 127 8.51 3.60 4.11
N PHE A 128 7.84 4.74 4.37
CA PHE A 128 8.36 6.04 4.00
C PHE A 128 9.66 6.31 4.77
N ASP A 129 10.74 6.58 4.04
CA ASP A 129 12.04 6.90 4.58
C ASP A 129 12.76 7.87 3.63
N HIS A 130 13.50 8.84 4.17
CA HIS A 130 14.21 9.88 3.40
C HIS A 130 15.34 9.33 2.51
N ASN A 131 15.78 8.11 2.75
CA ASN A 131 16.79 7.43 1.93
C ASN A 131 16.20 6.85 0.64
N TRP A 132 14.88 6.73 0.51
CA TRP A 132 14.25 6.40 -0.76
C TRP A 132 14.36 7.58 -1.72
N LYS A 133 14.68 7.27 -2.97
CA LYS A 133 14.70 8.21 -4.11
C LYS A 133 13.84 7.63 -5.21
N ALA A 134 13.06 8.50 -5.88
CA ALA A 134 12.24 8.09 -7.01
C ALA A 134 12.65 8.82 -8.29
N LYS A 135 12.49 8.12 -9.40
CA LYS A 135 12.62 8.68 -10.74
C LYS A 135 11.45 8.25 -11.61
N ILE A 136 11.04 9.12 -12.50
CA ILE A 136 10.12 8.82 -13.60
C ILE A 136 10.82 9.21 -14.89
N ASN A 137 10.98 8.26 -15.81
CA ASN A 137 11.69 8.45 -17.10
C ASN A 137 13.07 9.08 -16.90
N ASN A 138 13.85 8.58 -15.94
CA ASN A 138 15.17 9.07 -15.52
C ASN A 138 15.19 10.44 -14.80
N SER A 139 14.09 11.17 -14.72
CA SER A 139 13.99 12.44 -14.01
C SER A 139 13.62 12.20 -12.54
N ALA A 140 14.35 12.84 -11.62
CA ALA A 140 14.04 12.74 -10.19
C ALA A 140 12.68 13.38 -9.88
N VAL A 141 11.90 12.71 -9.06
CA VAL A 141 10.57 13.19 -8.61
C VAL A 141 10.46 13.11 -7.10
N PRO A 142 9.63 13.96 -6.47
CA PRO A 142 9.36 13.87 -5.04
C PRO A 142 8.63 12.58 -4.69
N ILE A 143 8.93 12.05 -3.50
CA ILE A 143 8.19 10.98 -2.86
C ILE A 143 7.32 11.62 -1.79
N TYR A 144 6.04 11.32 -1.78
CA TYR A 144 5.07 11.77 -0.81
C TYR A 144 4.74 10.66 0.17
N ARG A 145 4.47 10.99 1.42
CA ARG A 145 3.95 10.02 2.37
C ARG A 145 2.53 9.64 1.98
N ALA A 146 2.23 8.35 2.01
CA ALA A 146 0.93 7.80 1.64
C ALA A 146 0.42 6.84 2.71
N ASN A 147 -0.90 6.86 2.99
CA ASN A 147 -1.54 5.96 3.94
C ASN A 147 -0.79 5.90 5.28
N TYR A 148 -0.30 7.05 5.77
CA TYR A 148 0.43 7.27 7.00
C TYR A 148 1.89 6.78 7.02
N ILE A 149 2.17 5.57 6.52
CA ILE A 149 3.51 4.94 6.64
C ILE A 149 4.16 4.59 5.30
N TYR A 150 3.45 4.73 4.19
CA TYR A 150 3.91 4.31 2.86
C TYR A 150 4.35 5.49 2.01
N GLN A 151 4.69 5.21 0.77
CA GLN A 151 5.18 6.20 -0.19
C GLN A 151 4.31 6.22 -1.44
N ALA A 152 4.25 7.39 -2.06
CA ALA A 152 3.61 7.57 -3.36
C ALA A 152 4.39 8.54 -4.24
N VAL A 153 4.20 8.41 -5.55
CA VAL A 153 4.68 9.36 -6.55
C VAL A 153 3.54 9.75 -7.48
N LYS A 154 3.57 11.00 -7.96
CA LYS A 154 2.64 11.49 -8.98
C LYS A 154 3.18 11.11 -10.35
N VAL A 155 2.42 10.33 -11.09
CA VAL A 155 2.80 9.76 -12.38
C VAL A 155 2.11 10.52 -13.50
N PRO A 156 2.84 11.06 -14.49
CA PRO A 156 2.26 11.82 -15.60
C PRO A 156 1.50 10.90 -16.57
N VAL A 157 0.74 11.53 -17.46
CA VAL A 157 0.06 10.87 -18.60
C VAL A 157 1.06 10.17 -19.50
N GLY A 158 0.67 9.03 -20.06
CA GLY A 158 1.43 8.26 -21.04
C GLY A 158 2.14 7.05 -20.46
N LYS A 159 3.10 6.53 -21.23
CA LYS A 159 3.96 5.42 -20.81
C LYS A 159 5.10 5.96 -19.96
N ASN A 160 5.30 5.35 -18.80
CA ASN A 160 6.31 5.78 -17.85
C ASN A 160 7.09 4.60 -17.30
N ILE A 161 8.39 4.84 -17.07
CA ILE A 161 9.26 3.97 -16.29
C ILE A 161 9.44 4.65 -14.93
N ILE A 162 9.02 3.98 -13.86
CA ILE A 162 9.11 4.47 -12.49
C ILE A 162 10.13 3.63 -11.74
N GLU A 163 11.05 4.29 -11.06
CA GLU A 163 12.06 3.62 -10.25
C GLU A 163 12.05 4.17 -8.83
N PHE A 164 12.06 3.28 -7.84
CA PHE A 164 12.36 3.59 -6.45
C PHE A 164 13.68 2.92 -6.08
N ILE A 165 14.59 3.67 -5.46
CA ILE A 165 15.94 3.21 -5.12
C ILE A 165 16.22 3.64 -3.69
N TYR A 166 16.50 2.68 -2.83
CA TYR A 166 16.95 2.93 -1.45
C TYR A 166 18.45 3.22 -1.45
N LYS A 167 18.84 4.32 -0.84
CA LYS A 167 20.24 4.78 -0.74
C LYS A 167 20.53 5.15 0.70
N PRO A 168 20.92 4.18 1.55
CA PRO A 168 21.23 4.42 2.96
C PRO A 168 22.46 5.31 3.16
#